data_347b5640acb7fdd4ebd6019fe781eeb6
#
_entry.id   347b5640acb7fdd4ebd6019fe781eeb6
#
_cell.length_a   1.000
_cell.length_b   1.000
_cell.length_c   1.000
_cell.angle_alpha   90.00
_cell.angle_beta   90.00
_cell.angle_gamma   90.00
#
_symmetry.space_group_name_H-M   'P 1'
#
loop_
_entity.id
_entity.type
_entity.pdbx_description
1 polymer ?
#
loop_
_entity_poly.entity_id
_entity_poly.type
_entity_poly.pdbx_seq_one_letter_code
_entity_poly.pdbx_strand_id
1 'polypeptide(L)'
;MPLINVRTSLPEVADSAALLKELSAALAQQTGKPEAYVMTLLETAVPMTFAGSDEPCAYVEIKSIGALKPPAMTSAFCELIESRTGIPASRIYVAFEDVNASSWGWNGNTFG
;
A
#
# COMPACT_ATOMS: atom_id res chain seq x y z
N MET A 1 -9.69 8.83 -4.41
CA MET A 1 -8.27 9.15 -4.45
C MET A 1 -7.51 8.25 -3.50
N PRO A 2 -7.35 6.99 -3.80
CA PRO A 2 -6.55 6.10 -2.97
C PRO A 2 -5.11 6.03 -3.44
N LEU A 3 -4.23 5.92 -2.44
CA LEU A 3 -2.81 5.75 -2.65
C LEU A 3 -2.31 4.63 -1.72
N ILE A 4 -1.46 3.75 -2.23
CA ILE A 4 -0.76 2.77 -1.42
C ILE A 4 0.74 2.86 -1.67
N ASN A 5 1.50 2.95 -0.59
CA ASN A 5 2.96 2.95 -0.61
C ASN A 5 3.46 1.74 0.18
N VAL A 6 4.20 0.87 -0.49
CA VAL A 6 4.84 -0.29 0.14
C VAL A 6 6.33 -0.03 0.22
N ARG A 7 6.87 -0.04 1.44
CA ARG A 7 8.31 0.03 1.70
C ARG A 7 8.78 -1.31 2.25
N THR A 8 9.86 -1.83 1.68
CA THR A 8 10.39 -3.12 2.11
C THR A 8 11.91 -3.11 2.21
N SER A 9 12.42 -3.92 3.11
CA SER A 9 13.86 -4.14 3.25
C SER A 9 14.42 -5.10 2.18
N LEU A 10 13.56 -5.81 1.45
CA LEU A 10 14.03 -6.65 0.34
C LEU A 10 14.80 -5.81 -0.66
N PRO A 11 15.94 -6.29 -1.15
CA PRO A 11 16.74 -5.54 -2.14
C PRO A 11 16.00 -5.38 -3.47
N GLU A 12 15.12 -6.33 -3.81
CA GLU A 12 14.28 -6.29 -5.00
C GLU A 12 13.07 -7.19 -4.80
N VAL A 13 12.04 -6.98 -5.61
CA VAL A 13 10.85 -7.81 -5.66
C VAL A 13 10.71 -8.35 -7.07
N ALA A 14 10.60 -9.68 -7.20
CA ALA A 14 10.40 -10.31 -8.51
C ALA A 14 9.09 -9.83 -9.12
N ASP A 15 9.15 -9.42 -10.40
CA ASP A 15 7.99 -8.89 -11.13
C ASP A 15 7.26 -7.79 -10.35
N SER A 16 8.00 -6.75 -9.99
CA SER A 16 7.45 -5.61 -9.24
C SER A 16 6.30 -4.93 -9.99
N ALA A 17 6.33 -4.92 -11.31
CA ALA A 17 5.25 -4.35 -12.12
C ALA A 17 3.94 -5.10 -11.91
N ALA A 18 3.97 -6.43 -11.81
CA ALA A 18 2.78 -7.23 -11.53
C ALA A 18 2.24 -6.94 -10.12
N LEU A 19 3.12 -6.83 -9.13
CA LEU A 19 2.72 -6.47 -7.77
C LEU A 19 2.00 -5.12 -7.76
N LEU A 20 2.58 -4.10 -8.40
CA LEU A 20 1.99 -2.77 -8.45
C LEU A 20 0.62 -2.76 -9.12
N LYS A 21 0.45 -3.51 -10.21
CA LYS A 21 -0.85 -3.63 -10.90
C LYS A 21 -1.88 -4.34 -10.04
N GLU A 22 -1.49 -5.38 -9.33
CA GLU A 22 -2.40 -6.11 -8.43
C GLU A 22 -2.81 -5.24 -7.24
N LEU A 23 -1.87 -4.48 -6.68
CA LEU A 23 -2.18 -3.51 -5.62
C LEU A 23 -3.16 -2.45 -6.09
N SER A 24 -2.98 -1.96 -7.33
CA SER A 24 -3.88 -0.95 -7.92
C SER A 24 -5.31 -1.48 -8.06
N ALA A 25 -5.46 -2.66 -8.65
CA ALA A 25 -6.76 -3.29 -8.83
C ALA A 25 -7.44 -3.59 -7.49
N ALA A 26 -6.67 -4.12 -6.53
CA ALA A 26 -7.19 -4.45 -5.21
C ALA A 26 -7.63 -3.19 -4.45
N LEU A 27 -6.86 -2.11 -4.53
CA LEU A 27 -7.22 -0.87 -3.84
C LEU A 27 -8.46 -0.22 -4.45
N ALA A 28 -8.59 -0.24 -5.77
CA ALA A 28 -9.81 0.22 -6.45
C ALA A 28 -11.02 -0.59 -5.99
N GLN A 29 -10.89 -1.91 -5.94
CA GLN A 29 -11.98 -2.79 -5.52
C GLN A 29 -12.35 -2.57 -4.04
N GLN A 30 -11.36 -2.47 -3.16
CA GLN A 30 -11.59 -2.32 -1.72
C GLN A 30 -12.21 -0.97 -1.38
N THR A 31 -11.85 0.08 -2.09
CA THR A 31 -12.39 1.43 -1.84
C THR A 31 -13.65 1.74 -2.63
N GLY A 32 -13.93 0.99 -3.70
CA GLY A 32 -15.01 1.33 -4.63
C GLY A 32 -14.71 2.57 -5.47
N LYS A 33 -13.46 3.02 -5.49
CA LYS A 33 -13.03 4.17 -6.28
C LYS A 33 -12.55 3.74 -7.67
N PRO A 34 -12.69 4.61 -8.70
CA PRO A 34 -12.17 4.28 -10.02
C PRO A 34 -10.66 4.07 -10.01
N GLU A 35 -10.18 3.02 -10.67
CA GLU A 35 -8.74 2.72 -10.73
C GLU A 35 -7.94 3.84 -11.40
N ALA A 36 -8.60 4.66 -12.23
CA ALA A 36 -7.98 5.84 -12.86
C ALA A 36 -7.40 6.83 -11.85
N TYR A 37 -7.82 6.77 -10.59
CA TYR A 37 -7.35 7.67 -9.53
C TYR A 37 -6.43 6.98 -8.52
N VAL A 38 -6.09 5.71 -8.74
CA VAL A 38 -5.27 4.95 -7.80
C VAL A 38 -3.80 5.12 -8.12
N MET A 39 -3.00 5.46 -7.11
CA MET A 39 -1.54 5.48 -7.23
C MET A 39 -0.94 4.38 -6.36
N THR A 40 0.02 3.66 -6.92
CA THR A 40 0.78 2.64 -6.20
C THR A 40 2.26 2.95 -6.25
N LEU A 41 2.95 2.72 -5.13
CA LEU A 41 4.39 2.94 -4.99
C LEU A 41 5.02 1.72 -4.32
N LEU A 42 6.23 1.40 -4.76
CA LEU A 42 7.04 0.36 -4.13
C LEU A 42 8.45 0.91 -3.95
N GLU A 43 8.93 0.89 -2.71
CA GLU A 43 10.31 1.26 -2.36
C GLU A 43 11.00 0.02 -1.80
N THR A 44 12.07 -0.41 -2.46
CA THR A 44 12.87 -1.58 -2.07
C THR A 44 14.20 -1.14 -1.46
N ALA A 45 14.91 -2.09 -0.86
CA ALA A 45 16.23 -1.84 -0.26
C ALA A 45 16.20 -0.73 0.80
N VAL A 46 15.10 -0.60 1.53
CA VAL A 46 14.97 0.35 2.64
C VAL A 46 15.59 -0.30 3.89
N PRO A 47 16.55 0.36 4.56
CA PRO A 47 17.07 -0.16 5.82
C PRO A 47 15.94 -0.19 6.86
N MET A 48 15.62 -1.38 7.37
CA MET A 48 14.50 -1.57 8.29
C MET A 48 14.80 -2.68 9.29
N THR A 49 14.25 -2.53 10.49
CA THR A 49 14.17 -3.63 11.45
C THR A 49 12.71 -3.79 11.89
N PHE A 50 12.33 -5.03 12.21
CA PHE A 50 11.05 -5.34 12.80
C PHE A 50 11.29 -6.33 13.94
N ALA A 51 10.72 -6.05 15.11
CA ALA A 51 10.95 -6.85 16.32
C ALA A 51 12.44 -7.03 16.66
N GLY A 52 13.26 -6.02 16.35
CA GLY A 52 14.70 -6.05 16.59
C GLY A 52 15.49 -6.91 15.64
N SER A 53 14.88 -7.39 14.56
CA SER A 53 15.49 -8.26 13.54
C SER A 53 15.56 -7.57 12.19
N ASP A 54 16.61 -7.85 11.42
CA ASP A 54 16.78 -7.36 10.05
C ASP A 54 16.26 -8.34 8.99
N GLU A 55 15.56 -9.40 9.41
CA GLU A 55 14.85 -10.25 8.47
C GLU A 55 13.87 -9.43 7.63
N PRO A 56 13.52 -9.89 6.42
CA PRO A 56 12.64 -9.12 5.53
C PRO A 56 11.33 -8.71 6.20
N CYS A 57 10.98 -7.46 6.01
CA CYS A 57 9.74 -6.87 6.52
C CYS A 57 9.22 -5.81 5.56
N ALA A 58 8.00 -5.33 5.81
CA ALA A 58 7.41 -4.27 4.99
C ALA A 58 6.56 -3.34 5.85
N TYR A 59 6.53 -2.07 5.44
CA TYR A 59 5.60 -1.07 5.95
C TYR A 59 4.73 -0.59 4.82
N VAL A 60 3.42 -0.65 5.01
CA VAL A 60 2.42 -0.27 4.01
C VAL A 60 1.64 0.92 4.53
N GLU A 61 1.54 1.95 3.72
CA GLU A 61 0.76 3.14 4.05
C GLU A 61 -0.34 3.31 3.01
N ILE A 62 -1.59 3.39 3.47
CA ILE A 62 -2.75 3.57 2.61
C ILE A 62 -3.42 4.89 2.98
N LYS A 63 -3.53 5.79 2.01
CA LYS A 63 -4.23 7.07 2.16
C LYS A 63 -5.40 7.10 1.19
N SER A 64 -6.52 7.66 1.64
CA SER A 64 -7.69 7.81 0.80
C SER A 64 -8.56 8.95 1.31
N ILE A 65 -9.34 9.53 0.42
CA ILE A 65 -10.42 10.45 0.80
C ILE A 65 -11.62 9.55 1.12
N GLY A 66 -11.76 9.16 2.37
CA GLY A 66 -12.81 8.24 2.82
C GLY A 66 -12.63 6.81 2.32
N ALA A 67 -13.66 6.01 2.43
CA ALA A 67 -13.75 4.64 1.91
C ALA A 67 -12.73 3.66 2.50
N LEU A 68 -12.17 3.95 3.68
CA LEU A 68 -11.22 3.08 4.35
C LEU A 68 -11.95 2.03 5.19
N LYS A 69 -11.50 0.79 5.07
CA LYS A 69 -11.99 -0.37 5.82
C LYS A 69 -10.79 -1.13 6.36
N PRO A 70 -10.11 -0.61 7.40
CA PRO A 70 -8.83 -1.14 7.83
C PRO A 70 -8.78 -2.64 8.09
N PRO A 71 -9.75 -3.28 8.78
CA PRO A 71 -9.66 -4.74 8.98
C PRO A 71 -9.64 -5.54 7.69
N ALA A 72 -10.57 -5.27 6.76
CA ALA A 72 -10.66 -6.00 5.51
C ALA A 72 -9.47 -5.70 4.60
N MET A 73 -9.05 -4.45 4.54
CA MET A 73 -7.91 -4.01 3.73
C MET A 73 -6.60 -4.59 4.25
N THR A 74 -6.38 -4.59 5.55
CA THR A 74 -5.18 -5.18 6.14
C THR A 74 -5.06 -6.65 5.76
N SER A 75 -6.14 -7.40 5.89
CA SER A 75 -6.16 -8.82 5.52
C SER A 75 -5.83 -9.01 4.04
N ALA A 76 -6.50 -8.26 3.16
CA ALA A 76 -6.33 -8.41 1.71
C ALA A 76 -4.91 -8.03 1.26
N PHE A 77 -4.38 -6.92 1.75
CA PHE A 77 -3.06 -6.44 1.31
C PHE A 77 -1.91 -7.24 1.92
N CYS A 78 -2.02 -7.70 3.15
CA CYS A 78 -1.03 -8.60 3.73
C CYS A 78 -0.97 -9.92 2.95
N GLU A 79 -2.10 -10.49 2.60
CA GLU A 79 -2.16 -11.72 1.81
C GLU A 79 -1.51 -11.54 0.44
N LEU A 80 -1.83 -10.45 -0.25
CA LEU A 80 -1.28 -10.15 -1.56
C LEU A 80 0.24 -9.95 -1.51
N ILE A 81 0.73 -9.16 -0.55
CA ILE A 81 2.15 -8.87 -0.40
C ILE A 81 2.92 -10.13 0.00
N GLU A 82 2.41 -10.92 0.94
CA GLU A 82 3.04 -12.18 1.34
C GLU A 82 3.14 -13.13 0.14
N SER A 83 2.08 -13.25 -0.64
CA SER A 83 2.04 -14.10 -1.84
C SER A 83 3.11 -13.70 -2.86
N ARG A 84 3.33 -12.40 -3.03
CA ARG A 84 4.26 -11.89 -4.05
C ARG A 84 5.70 -11.76 -3.57
N THR A 85 5.93 -11.57 -2.28
CA THR A 85 7.26 -11.24 -1.75
C THR A 85 7.83 -12.32 -0.83
N GLY A 86 6.98 -13.19 -0.29
CA GLY A 86 7.38 -14.15 0.73
C GLY A 86 7.52 -13.56 2.13
N ILE A 87 7.32 -12.25 2.29
CA ILE A 87 7.34 -11.63 3.61
C ILE A 87 6.10 -12.08 4.38
N PRO A 88 6.24 -12.71 5.55
CA PRO A 88 5.08 -13.16 6.30
C PRO A 88 4.26 -11.97 6.81
N ALA A 89 2.95 -12.14 6.87
CA ALA A 89 2.03 -11.10 7.34
C ALA A 89 2.40 -10.59 8.74
N SER A 90 3.00 -11.44 9.57
CA SER A 90 3.47 -11.06 10.91
C SER A 90 4.62 -10.05 10.90
N ARG A 91 5.21 -9.78 9.75
CA ARG A 91 6.29 -8.80 9.58
C ARG A 91 5.88 -7.67 8.63
N ILE A 92 4.59 -7.44 8.50
CA ILE A 92 4.02 -6.38 7.67
C ILE A 92 3.13 -5.49 8.54
N TYR A 93 3.45 -4.21 8.65
CA TYR A 93 2.56 -3.22 9.22
C TYR A 93 1.79 -2.51 8.12
N VAL A 94 0.52 -2.23 8.37
CA VAL A 94 -0.33 -1.43 7.48
C VAL A 94 -0.91 -0.28 8.30
N ALA A 95 -0.67 0.94 7.85
CA ALA A 95 -1.22 2.14 8.48
C ALA A 95 -2.16 2.85 7.50
N PHE A 96 -3.22 3.44 8.04
CA PHE A 96 -4.25 4.08 7.25
C PHE A 96 -4.38 5.55 7.63
N GLU A 97 -4.61 6.40 6.62
CA GLU A 97 -4.88 7.81 6.83
C GLU A 97 -6.08 8.23 5.97
N ASP A 98 -7.12 8.74 6.62
CA ASP A 98 -8.26 9.37 5.96
C ASP A 98 -7.93 10.84 5.72
N VAL A 99 -7.86 11.24 4.46
CA VAL A 99 -7.48 12.60 4.07
C VAL A 99 -8.73 13.38 3.65
N ASN A 100 -8.85 14.61 4.12
CA ASN A 100 -9.92 15.49 3.67
C ASN A 100 -9.73 15.83 2.19
N ALA A 101 -10.82 15.90 1.43
CA ALA A 101 -10.79 16.26 0.02
C ALA A 101 -10.10 17.60 -0.23
N SER A 102 -10.27 18.56 0.69
CA SER A 102 -9.63 19.87 0.62
C SER A 102 -8.10 19.83 0.78
N SER A 103 -7.57 18.71 1.25
CA SER A 103 -6.13 18.52 1.48
C SER A 103 -5.48 17.57 0.48
N TRP A 104 -6.19 17.22 -0.59
CA TRP A 104 -5.66 16.35 -1.64
C TRP A 104 -5.70 17.05 -2.99
N GLY A 105 -4.52 17.26 -3.55
CA GLY A 105 -4.36 17.93 -4.84
C GLY A 105 -4.22 16.95 -5.99
N TRP A 106 -4.87 17.27 -7.11
CA TRP A 106 -4.76 16.55 -8.36
C TRP A 106 -5.04 17.53 -9.51
N ASN A 107 -4.29 17.39 -10.58
CA ASN A 107 -4.46 18.20 -11.79
C ASN A 107 -4.52 19.71 -11.51
N GLY A 108 -3.68 20.17 -10.58
CA GLY A 108 -3.55 21.60 -10.25
C GLY A 108 -4.60 22.15 -9.29
N ASN A 109 -5.54 21.34 -8.84
CA ASN A 109 -6.58 21.75 -7.89
C ASN A 109 -6.76 20.70 -6.79
N THR A 110 -7.45 21.07 -5.73
CA THR A 110 -7.85 20.13 -4.69
C THR A 110 -9.23 19.55 -5.00
N PHE A 111 -9.55 18.40 -4.37
CA PHE A 111 -10.85 17.75 -4.55
C PHE A 111 -11.98 18.39 -3.74
N GLY A 112 -11.66 19.27 -2.84
CA GLY A 112 -12.67 19.96 -2.04
C GLY A 112 -12.48 21.44 -1.94
#